data_96020f32bc098fca69c0f69ff016bb75
#
_entry.id   96020f32bc098fca69c0f69ff016bb75
#
_cell.length_a   1.000
_cell.length_b   1.000
_cell.length_c   1.000
_cell.angle_alpha   90.00
_cell.angle_beta   90.00
_cell.angle_gamma   90.00
#
_symmetry.space_group_name_H-M   'P 1'
#
loop_
_entity.id
_entity.type
_entity.pdbx_description
1 polymer ?
#
loop_
_entity_poly.entity_id
_entity_poly.type
_entity_poly.pdbx_seq_one_letter_code
_entity_poly.pdbx_strand_id
1 'polypeptide(L)'
;MLRPPILAPLATHALAALTLAACGAPAPVAPTTPSTTSPSPASPLSPSVFELVETYPIETVLDHPDLRDATGIWLDMIGRAQTSIDLAQFYASNHQPSALEPVIEALEAAVARGVRVRFLAEQSFVQTYPDTLERLAKAGASIRHLDLRAIPGGGGILHAKYFVVDDREAFFGSQNFDWRALEHNYELGARVHDPGVVGGLAAIFAADWARAGGEPLPDRRAPPPHGPITLVASPPDLLPPGVAWDLPRIVQLLDGATTTITVELLTYRADADGSPWDELEAPLLRAAQRGVQVRLLLADWSKRPRIIAGLQKLARIPNITIRLSTIPPWSGGFIPFARVSHAKALVVDGKRGWLGTSNWEKEYFTRSRNVGVIIDDPAIAAQLATFFLSLWQSPYTALIDPDATYTPPRIE
;
A
#
# COMPACT_ATOMS: atom_id res chain seq x y z
N MET A 1 -8.32 37.22 62.85
CA MET A 1 -8.20 38.65 63.12
C MET A 1 -8.21 39.40 61.80
N LEU A 2 -9.27 40.15 61.58
CA LEU A 2 -9.41 41.47 60.97
C LEU A 2 -8.88 41.73 59.53
N ARG A 3 -9.80 41.88 58.67
CA ARG A 3 -9.87 42.81 57.52
C ARG A 3 -9.72 44.26 58.07
N PRO A 4 -9.66 45.37 57.29
CA PRO A 4 -10.16 45.72 55.92
C PRO A 4 -9.34 46.86 55.25
N PRO A 5 -9.92 47.83 54.46
CA PRO A 5 -10.29 47.81 53.05
C PRO A 5 -9.88 49.11 52.26
N ILE A 6 -10.42 49.25 51.00
CA ILE A 6 -10.84 50.51 50.31
C ILE A 6 -9.74 51.33 49.64
N LEU A 7 -9.83 51.84 48.39
CA LEU A 7 -10.74 52.79 47.74
C LEU A 7 -10.34 53.01 46.26
N ALA A 8 -11.32 53.17 45.41
CA ALA A 8 -11.18 53.79 44.07
C ALA A 8 -11.29 55.32 44.18
N PRO A 9 -10.99 56.05 43.14
CA PRO A 9 -11.89 57.10 42.60
C PRO A 9 -11.98 57.14 41.08
N LEU A 10 -13.17 57.22 40.55
CA LEU A 10 -13.94 58.35 40.02
C LEU A 10 -13.33 59.23 38.93
N ALA A 11 -13.93 59.09 37.78
CA ALA A 11 -14.37 59.94 36.66
C ALA A 11 -13.93 61.39 36.56
N THR A 12 -13.64 61.81 35.35
CA THR A 12 -13.97 63.14 34.86
C THR A 12 -14.40 63.10 33.38
N HIS A 13 -15.55 63.72 33.14
CA HIS A 13 -16.16 63.97 31.84
C HIS A 13 -15.49 65.18 31.15
N ALA A 14 -15.37 65.13 29.80
CA ALA A 14 -15.26 66.33 29.01
C ALA A 14 -16.19 66.22 27.80
N LEU A 15 -17.12 67.14 27.77
CA LEU A 15 -18.04 67.48 26.69
C LEU A 15 -17.31 68.32 25.66
N ALA A 16 -17.48 68.06 24.35
CA ALA A 16 -17.17 69.02 23.33
C ALA A 16 -18.12 68.84 22.12
N ALA A 17 -18.60 69.92 21.67
CA ALA A 17 -19.68 70.39 20.91
C ALA A 17 -19.88 69.84 19.50
N LEU A 18 -21.16 69.81 19.09
CA LEU A 18 -21.71 69.69 17.74
C LEU A 18 -21.26 70.83 16.81
N THR A 19 -20.94 70.51 15.57
CA THR A 19 -21.15 71.41 14.41
C THR A 19 -21.92 70.64 13.33
N LEU A 20 -23.12 71.16 13.04
CA LEU A 20 -23.93 70.78 11.88
C LEU A 20 -23.23 71.29 10.57
N ALA A 21 -23.15 70.43 9.58
CA ALA A 21 -22.98 70.79 8.21
C ALA A 21 -23.96 70.00 7.35
N ALA A 22 -24.47 70.77 6.35
CA ALA A 22 -25.71 70.55 5.61
C ALA A 22 -25.79 69.32 4.72
N CYS A 23 -27.08 68.97 4.46
CA CYS A 23 -27.54 67.94 3.53
C CYS A 23 -27.05 68.09 2.10
N GLY A 24 -26.48 67.09 1.50
CA GLY A 24 -26.45 66.86 0.07
C GLY A 24 -27.15 65.50 -0.21
N ALA A 25 -28.19 65.53 -1.03
CA ALA A 25 -28.95 64.33 -1.40
C ALA A 25 -28.12 63.41 -2.29
N PRO A 26 -28.19 62.05 -2.09
CA PRO A 26 -27.51 61.12 -2.98
C PRO A 26 -28.27 60.93 -4.29
N ALA A 27 -27.51 60.87 -5.38
CA ALA A 27 -27.99 60.52 -6.73
C ALA A 27 -28.49 59.10 -6.79
N PRO A 28 -29.45 58.74 -7.67
CA PRO A 28 -29.97 57.38 -7.75
C PRO A 28 -28.93 56.43 -8.34
N VAL A 29 -28.65 55.34 -7.58
CA VAL A 29 -27.83 54.22 -7.99
C VAL A 29 -28.63 53.39 -8.99
N ALA A 30 -28.09 53.19 -10.20
CA ALA A 30 -28.63 52.26 -11.19
C ALA A 30 -28.57 50.81 -10.69
N PRO A 31 -29.54 49.94 -11.01
CA PRO A 31 -29.53 48.57 -10.59
C PRO A 31 -28.39 47.82 -11.30
N THR A 32 -27.42 47.34 -10.53
CA THR A 32 -26.43 46.36 -10.99
C THR A 32 -27.09 44.99 -11.19
N THR A 33 -27.20 44.56 -12.42
CA THR A 33 -27.54 43.19 -12.79
C THR A 33 -26.49 42.24 -12.24
N PRO A 34 -26.88 41.14 -11.57
CA PRO A 34 -25.91 40.14 -11.13
C PRO A 34 -25.31 39.46 -12.35
N SER A 35 -23.99 39.60 -12.51
CA SER A 35 -23.21 38.86 -13.49
C SER A 35 -23.22 37.38 -13.10
N THR A 36 -23.99 36.56 -13.79
CA THR A 36 -23.93 35.11 -13.71
C THR A 36 -22.64 34.64 -14.38
N THR A 37 -21.55 34.62 -13.66
CA THR A 37 -20.37 33.85 -14.07
C THR A 37 -20.73 32.38 -13.95
N SER A 38 -21.03 31.72 -15.07
CA SER A 38 -21.07 30.29 -15.18
C SER A 38 -19.73 29.72 -14.66
N PRO A 39 -19.74 28.69 -13.81
CA PRO A 39 -18.50 28.08 -13.42
C PRO A 39 -17.80 27.54 -14.68
N SER A 40 -16.55 27.97 -14.89
CA SER A 40 -15.68 27.43 -15.92
C SER A 40 -15.61 25.90 -15.70
N PRO A 41 -15.70 25.07 -16.75
CA PRO A 41 -15.54 23.65 -16.58
C PRO A 41 -14.20 23.40 -15.91
N ALA A 42 -14.21 22.66 -14.78
CA ALA A 42 -13.01 22.28 -14.08
C ALA A 42 -12.07 21.63 -15.09
N SER A 43 -10.85 22.15 -15.19
CA SER A 43 -9.79 21.53 -15.99
C SER A 43 -9.68 20.07 -15.54
N PRO A 44 -9.57 19.09 -16.45
CA PRO A 44 -9.35 17.71 -16.05
C PRO A 44 -8.11 17.67 -15.14
N LEU A 45 -8.30 17.19 -13.92
CA LEU A 45 -7.21 17.01 -12.97
C LEU A 45 -6.13 16.19 -13.68
N SER A 46 -4.92 16.72 -13.75
CA SER A 46 -3.77 15.91 -14.20
C SER A 46 -3.75 14.66 -13.35
N PRO A 47 -3.63 13.46 -13.94
CA PRO A 47 -3.60 12.23 -13.17
C PRO A 47 -2.53 12.36 -12.09
N SER A 48 -2.87 12.05 -10.84
CA SER A 48 -1.91 12.09 -9.75
C SER A 48 -0.75 11.16 -10.11
N VAL A 49 0.49 11.59 -9.86
CA VAL A 49 1.69 10.79 -10.17
C VAL A 49 1.70 9.49 -9.37
N PHE A 50 1.02 9.49 -8.22
CA PHE A 50 0.86 8.36 -7.32
C PHE A 50 -0.52 8.42 -6.65
N GLU A 51 -1.28 7.34 -6.75
CA GLU A 51 -2.62 7.21 -6.20
C GLU A 51 -2.72 5.93 -5.38
N LEU A 52 -3.04 6.04 -4.09
CA LEU A 52 -3.33 4.87 -3.25
C LEU A 52 -4.65 4.22 -3.69
N VAL A 53 -4.65 2.90 -3.68
CA VAL A 53 -5.76 2.05 -4.14
C VAL A 53 -6.00 0.97 -3.10
N GLU A 54 -7.24 0.85 -2.62
CA GLU A 54 -7.58 -0.13 -1.61
C GLU A 54 -8.38 -1.32 -2.15
N THR A 55 -8.50 -2.32 -1.32
CA THR A 55 -9.62 -3.26 -1.25
C THR A 55 -9.98 -3.44 0.21
N TYR A 56 -11.25 -3.36 0.51
CA TYR A 56 -11.76 -3.64 1.85
C TYR A 56 -12.62 -4.90 1.86
N PRO A 57 -12.62 -5.67 2.97
CA PRO A 57 -13.46 -6.87 3.07
C PRO A 57 -14.93 -6.46 3.11
N ILE A 58 -15.74 -6.98 2.20
CA ILE A 58 -17.19 -6.75 2.22
C ILE A 58 -17.78 -7.10 3.60
N GLU A 59 -18.92 -6.48 3.97
CA GLU A 59 -19.54 -6.63 5.28
C GLU A 59 -18.65 -6.16 6.45
N THR A 60 -17.81 -5.13 6.21
CA THR A 60 -17.02 -4.47 7.25
C THR A 60 -17.17 -2.95 7.15
N VAL A 61 -16.66 -2.25 8.16
CA VAL A 61 -16.63 -0.77 8.22
C VAL A 61 -15.26 -0.21 7.79
N LEU A 62 -14.51 -0.94 6.97
CA LEU A 62 -13.13 -0.61 6.63
C LEU A 62 -12.98 0.11 5.28
N ASP A 63 -14.10 0.48 4.64
CA ASP A 63 -14.10 1.30 3.43
C ASP A 63 -13.53 2.70 3.71
N HIS A 64 -12.65 3.15 2.83
CA HIS A 64 -12.10 4.51 2.80
C HIS A 64 -12.66 5.28 1.61
N PRO A 65 -13.70 6.09 1.79
CA PRO A 65 -14.38 6.77 0.67
C PRO A 65 -13.47 7.71 -0.16
N ASP A 66 -12.30 8.06 0.37
CA ASP A 66 -11.30 8.87 -0.33
C ASP A 66 -10.32 8.04 -1.18
N LEU A 67 -10.36 6.70 -1.11
CA LEU A 67 -9.56 5.78 -1.91
C LEU A 67 -10.44 5.07 -2.93
N ARG A 68 -9.90 4.77 -4.09
CA ARG A 68 -10.61 3.98 -5.10
C ARG A 68 -10.32 2.49 -4.94
N ASP A 69 -11.32 1.66 -5.26
CA ASP A 69 -11.18 0.21 -5.28
C ASP A 69 -10.25 -0.30 -6.38
N ALA A 70 -9.48 -1.35 -6.04
CA ALA A 70 -8.56 -2.00 -6.96
C ALA A 70 -9.27 -2.52 -8.22
N THR A 71 -10.46 -3.11 -8.11
CA THR A 71 -11.23 -3.61 -9.26
C THR A 71 -11.50 -2.50 -10.27
N GLY A 72 -12.00 -1.35 -9.83
CA GLY A 72 -12.28 -0.21 -10.70
C GLY A 72 -11.03 0.36 -11.35
N ILE A 73 -9.93 0.45 -10.61
CA ILE A 73 -8.63 0.91 -11.11
C ILE A 73 -8.07 -0.07 -12.17
N TRP A 74 -8.10 -1.37 -11.89
CA TRP A 74 -7.58 -2.37 -12.83
C TRP A 74 -8.38 -2.38 -14.13
N LEU A 75 -9.71 -2.30 -14.05
CA LEU A 75 -10.57 -2.20 -15.25
C LEU A 75 -10.28 -0.95 -16.07
N ASP A 76 -10.09 0.21 -15.41
CA ASP A 76 -9.76 1.48 -16.07
C ASP A 76 -8.39 1.40 -16.78
N MET A 77 -7.35 0.88 -16.13
CA MET A 77 -6.02 0.72 -16.71
C MET A 77 -6.00 -0.27 -17.88
N ILE A 78 -6.61 -1.45 -17.72
CA ILE A 78 -6.67 -2.50 -18.75
C ILE A 78 -7.52 -2.03 -19.94
N GLY A 79 -8.64 -1.36 -19.67
CA GLY A 79 -9.54 -0.85 -20.70
C GLY A 79 -8.89 0.20 -21.61
N ARG A 80 -7.96 0.99 -21.09
CA ARG A 80 -7.23 2.03 -21.83
C ARG A 80 -5.94 1.56 -22.49
N ALA A 81 -5.48 0.35 -22.21
CA ALA A 81 -4.27 -0.21 -22.81
C ALA A 81 -4.34 -0.22 -24.35
N GLN A 82 -3.27 0.25 -24.99
CA GLN A 82 -3.17 0.36 -26.46
C GLN A 82 -2.14 -0.58 -27.07
N THR A 83 -1.04 -0.85 -26.35
CA THR A 83 0.10 -1.61 -26.90
C THR A 83 0.46 -2.84 -26.08
N SER A 84 0.49 -2.73 -24.77
CA SER A 84 0.96 -3.84 -23.90
C SER A 84 0.44 -3.78 -22.49
N ILE A 85 0.23 -4.96 -21.91
CA ILE A 85 -0.01 -5.18 -20.49
C ILE A 85 0.93 -6.30 -20.03
N ASP A 86 1.82 -5.99 -19.11
CA ASP A 86 2.81 -6.90 -18.55
C ASP A 86 2.50 -7.14 -17.06
N LEU A 87 1.97 -8.33 -16.72
CA LEU A 87 1.58 -8.70 -15.36
C LEU A 87 2.61 -9.65 -14.74
N ALA A 88 3.10 -9.32 -13.55
CA ALA A 88 3.88 -10.22 -12.70
C ALA A 88 3.12 -10.45 -11.40
N GLN A 89 2.69 -11.69 -11.18
CA GLN A 89 1.76 -12.06 -10.12
C GLN A 89 2.20 -13.34 -9.43
N PHE A 90 1.89 -13.43 -8.14
CA PHE A 90 2.17 -14.63 -7.37
C PHE A 90 1.39 -15.84 -7.92
N TYR A 91 0.11 -15.67 -8.16
CA TYR A 91 -0.77 -16.64 -8.83
C TYR A 91 -2.00 -15.93 -9.40
N ALA A 92 -2.83 -16.66 -10.13
CA ALA A 92 -4.13 -16.20 -10.61
C ALA A 92 -5.22 -17.19 -10.19
N SER A 93 -6.17 -16.76 -9.37
CA SER A 93 -7.24 -17.62 -8.86
C SER A 93 -8.58 -16.90 -8.94
N ASN A 94 -9.50 -17.43 -9.74
CA ASN A 94 -10.85 -16.89 -9.88
C ASN A 94 -11.90 -17.84 -9.32
N HIS A 95 -13.01 -17.26 -8.89
CA HIS A 95 -14.25 -17.94 -8.52
C HIS A 95 -15.43 -17.15 -9.08
N GLN A 96 -16.34 -17.82 -9.77
CA GLN A 96 -17.49 -17.15 -10.35
C GLN A 96 -18.76 -17.35 -9.50
N PRO A 97 -19.51 -16.26 -9.25
CA PRO A 97 -19.22 -14.86 -9.59
C PRO A 97 -18.20 -14.22 -8.65
N SER A 98 -17.41 -13.27 -9.15
CA SER A 98 -16.46 -12.49 -8.31
C SER A 98 -16.10 -11.16 -8.95
N ALA A 99 -15.51 -10.24 -8.16
CA ALA A 99 -14.99 -8.98 -8.65
C ALA A 99 -13.76 -9.13 -9.59
N LEU A 100 -13.10 -10.29 -9.60
CA LEU A 100 -12.01 -10.59 -10.52
C LEU A 100 -12.49 -10.99 -11.92
N GLU A 101 -13.71 -11.53 -12.06
CA GLU A 101 -14.22 -11.96 -13.35
C GLU A 101 -14.21 -10.85 -14.41
N PRO A 102 -14.77 -9.65 -14.16
CA PRO A 102 -14.69 -8.53 -15.12
C PRO A 102 -13.28 -8.15 -15.52
N VAL A 103 -12.29 -8.29 -14.59
CA VAL A 103 -10.88 -8.00 -14.86
C VAL A 103 -10.28 -9.00 -15.85
N ILE A 104 -10.62 -10.29 -15.71
CA ILE A 104 -10.21 -11.34 -16.66
C ILE A 104 -10.84 -11.07 -18.03
N GLU A 105 -12.12 -10.77 -18.10
CA GLU A 105 -12.82 -10.40 -19.33
C GLU A 105 -12.20 -9.16 -20.00
N ALA A 106 -11.78 -8.17 -19.21
CA ALA A 106 -11.10 -6.99 -19.73
C ALA A 106 -9.71 -7.31 -20.33
N LEU A 107 -8.96 -8.27 -19.75
CA LEU A 107 -7.72 -8.76 -20.33
C LEU A 107 -7.96 -9.52 -21.64
N GLU A 108 -8.98 -10.39 -21.71
CA GLU A 108 -9.41 -11.07 -22.94
C GLU A 108 -9.79 -10.07 -24.04
N ALA A 109 -10.56 -9.03 -23.68
CA ALA A 109 -10.92 -7.96 -24.59
C ALA A 109 -9.68 -7.13 -25.03
N ALA A 110 -8.69 -6.92 -24.17
CA ALA A 110 -7.43 -6.26 -24.53
C ALA A 110 -6.68 -7.09 -25.58
N VAL A 111 -6.54 -8.40 -25.41
CA VAL A 111 -5.96 -9.30 -26.41
C VAL A 111 -6.73 -9.22 -27.74
N ALA A 112 -8.06 -9.25 -27.71
CA ALA A 112 -8.91 -9.14 -28.91
C ALA A 112 -8.74 -7.79 -29.63
N ARG A 113 -8.39 -6.71 -28.92
CA ARG A 113 -8.02 -5.41 -29.49
C ARG A 113 -6.61 -5.36 -30.10
N GLY A 114 -5.82 -6.43 -29.97
CA GLY A 114 -4.43 -6.50 -30.44
C GLY A 114 -3.39 -6.01 -29.43
N VAL A 115 -3.78 -5.75 -28.17
CA VAL A 115 -2.85 -5.42 -27.09
C VAL A 115 -2.05 -6.67 -26.73
N ARG A 116 -0.72 -6.54 -26.63
CA ARG A 116 0.15 -7.63 -26.17
C ARG A 116 -0.02 -7.84 -24.68
N VAL A 117 -0.62 -8.93 -24.27
CA VAL A 117 -0.77 -9.31 -22.85
C VAL A 117 0.23 -10.41 -22.52
N ARG A 118 1.11 -10.15 -21.51
CA ARG A 118 2.05 -11.13 -20.96
C ARG A 118 1.76 -11.31 -19.48
N PHE A 119 1.68 -12.55 -19.03
CA PHE A 119 1.44 -12.89 -17.62
C PHE A 119 2.57 -13.80 -17.11
N LEU A 120 3.32 -13.30 -16.12
CA LEU A 120 4.36 -14.03 -15.42
C LEU A 120 3.81 -14.45 -14.05
N ALA A 121 3.76 -15.76 -13.79
CA ALA A 121 3.26 -16.32 -12.54
C ALA A 121 4.33 -17.16 -11.82
N GLU A 122 4.19 -17.33 -10.51
CA GLU A 122 5.04 -18.22 -9.72
C GLU A 122 4.84 -19.69 -10.12
N GLN A 123 5.93 -20.39 -10.38
CA GLN A 123 5.93 -21.79 -10.83
C GLN A 123 5.22 -22.74 -9.86
N SER A 124 5.38 -22.53 -8.55
CA SER A 124 4.84 -23.45 -7.53
C SER A 124 3.32 -23.49 -7.44
N PHE A 125 2.62 -22.51 -8.02
CA PHE A 125 1.15 -22.44 -8.00
C PHE A 125 0.48 -22.91 -9.31
N VAL A 126 1.25 -23.30 -10.31
CA VAL A 126 0.72 -23.73 -11.63
C VAL A 126 -0.30 -24.86 -11.50
N GLN A 127 -0.02 -25.86 -10.67
CA GLN A 127 -0.93 -26.99 -10.48
C GLN A 127 -2.08 -26.70 -9.51
N THR A 128 -1.92 -25.71 -8.63
CA THR A 128 -2.94 -25.35 -7.66
C THR A 128 -4.05 -24.50 -8.28
N TYR A 129 -3.67 -23.59 -9.19
CA TYR A 129 -4.59 -22.63 -9.82
C TYR A 129 -4.32 -22.53 -11.33
N PRO A 130 -4.61 -23.60 -12.14
CA PRO A 130 -4.33 -23.58 -13.58
C PRO A 130 -5.36 -22.77 -14.38
N ASP A 131 -6.63 -22.82 -13.98
CA ASP A 131 -7.79 -22.49 -14.84
C ASP A 131 -7.76 -21.07 -15.40
N THR A 132 -7.43 -20.07 -14.56
CA THR A 132 -7.42 -18.66 -14.97
C THR A 132 -6.31 -18.40 -16.00
N LEU A 133 -5.11 -18.96 -15.79
CA LEU A 133 -3.99 -18.79 -16.71
C LEU A 133 -4.21 -19.53 -18.03
N GLU A 134 -4.81 -20.73 -18.00
CA GLU A 134 -5.20 -21.46 -19.20
C GLU A 134 -6.25 -20.71 -20.02
N ARG A 135 -7.24 -20.10 -19.34
CA ARG A 135 -8.25 -19.25 -19.98
C ARG A 135 -7.62 -18.07 -20.71
N LEU A 136 -6.73 -17.32 -20.04
CA LEU A 136 -6.02 -16.20 -20.65
C LEU A 136 -5.11 -16.65 -21.81
N ALA A 137 -4.44 -17.79 -21.68
CA ALA A 137 -3.65 -18.37 -22.77
C ALA A 137 -4.49 -18.71 -24.00
N LYS A 138 -5.70 -19.32 -23.79
CA LYS A 138 -6.66 -19.61 -24.87
C LYS A 138 -7.15 -18.34 -25.57
N ALA A 139 -7.27 -17.24 -24.84
CA ALA A 139 -7.61 -15.93 -25.41
C ALA A 139 -6.45 -15.30 -26.20
N GLY A 140 -5.21 -15.82 -26.09
CA GLY A 140 -4.02 -15.35 -26.82
C GLY A 140 -3.00 -14.57 -25.96
N ALA A 141 -3.17 -14.50 -24.65
CA ALA A 141 -2.15 -13.97 -23.77
C ALA A 141 -0.92 -14.90 -23.71
N SER A 142 0.28 -14.33 -23.61
CA SER A 142 1.51 -15.09 -23.40
C SER A 142 1.71 -15.37 -21.92
N ILE A 143 1.80 -16.63 -21.55
CA ILE A 143 1.98 -17.05 -20.15
C ILE A 143 3.39 -17.61 -19.96
N ARG A 144 4.09 -17.19 -18.91
CA ARG A 144 5.34 -17.81 -18.43
C ARG A 144 5.28 -18.04 -16.93
N HIS A 145 6.05 -19.02 -16.47
CA HIS A 145 6.17 -19.36 -15.05
C HIS A 145 7.61 -19.14 -14.61
N LEU A 146 7.79 -18.43 -13.48
CA LEU A 146 9.11 -18.13 -12.93
C LEU A 146 9.37 -19.03 -11.72
N ASP A 147 10.42 -19.84 -11.79
CA ASP A 147 10.94 -20.59 -10.64
C ASP A 147 12.25 -19.95 -10.17
N LEU A 148 12.18 -19.08 -9.17
CA LEU A 148 13.37 -18.44 -8.62
C LEU A 148 14.30 -19.43 -7.91
N ARG A 149 13.83 -20.59 -7.50
CA ARG A 149 14.66 -21.62 -6.86
C ARG A 149 15.61 -22.29 -7.88
N ALA A 150 15.24 -22.27 -9.14
CA ALA A 150 16.07 -22.78 -10.23
C ALA A 150 17.09 -21.76 -10.76
N ILE A 151 17.05 -20.50 -10.28
CA ILE A 151 17.89 -19.40 -10.77
C ILE A 151 19.03 -19.12 -9.79
N PRO A 152 20.31 -19.07 -10.24
CA PRO A 152 21.42 -18.65 -9.39
C PRO A 152 21.18 -17.24 -8.78
N GLY A 153 21.39 -17.11 -7.46
CA GLY A 153 21.09 -15.87 -6.73
C GLY A 153 19.63 -15.70 -6.32
N GLY A 154 18.75 -16.63 -6.72
CA GLY A 154 17.37 -16.74 -6.28
C GLY A 154 17.22 -17.69 -5.08
N GLY A 155 16.12 -18.43 -5.03
CA GLY A 155 15.85 -19.44 -3.99
C GLY A 155 14.54 -19.27 -3.25
N GLY A 156 13.81 -18.18 -3.51
CA GLY A 156 12.47 -17.93 -3.00
C GLY A 156 11.40 -18.09 -4.08
N ILE A 157 10.41 -17.23 -4.04
CA ILE A 157 9.23 -17.24 -4.91
C ILE A 157 9.01 -15.89 -5.58
N LEU A 158 8.29 -15.86 -6.70
CA LEU A 158 7.73 -14.64 -7.27
C LEU A 158 6.53 -14.20 -6.40
N HIS A 159 6.78 -13.33 -5.44
CA HIS A 159 5.74 -12.83 -4.54
C HIS A 159 5.28 -11.39 -4.85
N ALA A 160 5.88 -10.75 -5.84
CA ALA A 160 5.43 -9.46 -6.34
C ALA A 160 4.02 -9.54 -6.95
N LYS A 161 3.27 -8.45 -6.86
CA LYS A 161 1.96 -8.26 -7.46
C LYS A 161 1.95 -6.89 -8.11
N TYR A 162 2.17 -6.87 -9.41
CA TYR A 162 2.14 -5.62 -10.17
C TYR A 162 1.82 -5.91 -11.64
N PHE A 163 1.43 -4.85 -12.35
CA PHE A 163 1.39 -4.87 -13.80
C PHE A 163 1.74 -3.48 -14.35
N VAL A 164 2.26 -3.47 -15.56
CA VAL A 164 2.65 -2.27 -16.30
C VAL A 164 1.83 -2.20 -17.58
N VAL A 165 1.24 -1.02 -17.86
CA VAL A 165 0.45 -0.76 -19.06
C VAL A 165 1.18 0.25 -19.93
N ASP A 166 1.44 -0.14 -21.19
CA ASP A 166 2.02 0.70 -22.24
C ASP A 166 3.36 1.38 -21.87
N ASP A 167 4.10 0.87 -20.88
CA ASP A 167 5.26 1.55 -20.28
C ASP A 167 4.98 2.98 -19.76
N ARG A 168 3.72 3.30 -19.45
CA ARG A 168 3.27 4.65 -19.04
C ARG A 168 2.67 4.73 -17.66
N GLU A 169 2.02 3.67 -17.24
CA GLU A 169 1.44 3.55 -15.90
C GLU A 169 1.64 2.14 -15.35
N ALA A 170 1.63 2.02 -14.04
CA ALA A 170 1.73 0.74 -13.37
C ALA A 170 0.81 0.68 -12.16
N PHE A 171 0.39 -0.51 -11.81
CA PHE A 171 -0.18 -0.85 -10.51
C PHE A 171 0.76 -1.80 -9.79
N PHE A 172 0.95 -1.61 -8.49
CA PHE A 172 1.57 -2.60 -7.60
C PHE A 172 0.89 -2.54 -6.23
N GLY A 173 0.91 -3.65 -5.50
CA GLY A 173 0.28 -3.66 -4.17
C GLY A 173 0.31 -5.02 -3.49
N SER A 174 -0.46 -5.12 -2.43
CA SER A 174 -0.63 -6.37 -1.71
C SER A 174 -1.67 -7.31 -2.37
N GLN A 175 -2.53 -6.77 -3.22
CA GLN A 175 -3.59 -7.50 -3.91
C GLN A 175 -3.01 -8.60 -4.82
N ASN A 176 -3.23 -9.87 -4.49
CA ASN A 176 -3.01 -10.96 -5.42
C ASN A 176 -4.00 -10.87 -6.60
N PHE A 177 -3.68 -11.44 -7.74
CA PHE A 177 -4.64 -11.62 -8.84
C PHE A 177 -5.63 -12.75 -8.49
N ASP A 178 -6.48 -12.44 -7.50
CA ASP A 178 -7.30 -13.40 -6.76
C ASP A 178 -8.61 -12.73 -6.34
N TRP A 179 -9.72 -13.44 -6.56
CA TRP A 179 -11.05 -12.96 -6.18
C TRP A 179 -11.14 -12.58 -4.69
N ARG A 180 -10.45 -13.32 -3.80
CA ARG A 180 -10.41 -13.02 -2.35
C ARG A 180 -9.75 -11.69 -2.04
N ALA A 181 -8.71 -11.35 -2.80
CA ALA A 181 -7.99 -10.10 -2.66
C ALA A 181 -8.79 -8.88 -3.10
N LEU A 182 -9.81 -9.06 -3.94
CA LEU A 182 -10.66 -7.97 -4.44
C LEU A 182 -11.98 -7.82 -3.66
N GLU A 183 -12.34 -8.76 -2.77
CA GLU A 183 -13.63 -8.76 -2.08
C GLU A 183 -13.55 -9.04 -0.57
N HIS A 184 -12.54 -9.78 -0.12
CA HIS A 184 -12.56 -10.37 1.21
C HIS A 184 -11.36 -10.04 2.09
N ASN A 185 -10.30 -9.48 1.53
CA ASN A 185 -9.10 -9.09 2.26
C ASN A 185 -9.02 -7.55 2.41
N TYR A 186 -8.30 -7.11 3.42
CA TYR A 186 -7.94 -5.71 3.57
C TYR A 186 -6.57 -5.48 2.94
N GLU A 187 -6.56 -4.82 1.79
CA GLU A 187 -5.40 -4.72 0.90
C GLU A 187 -5.10 -3.26 0.57
N LEU A 188 -3.84 -2.97 0.26
CA LEU A 188 -3.41 -1.66 -0.19
C LEU A 188 -2.42 -1.78 -1.34
N GLY A 189 -2.63 -0.99 -2.37
CA GLY A 189 -1.75 -0.84 -3.51
C GLY A 189 -1.66 0.59 -3.98
N ALA A 190 -1.04 0.79 -5.13
CA ALA A 190 -0.96 2.10 -5.76
C ALA A 190 -0.97 1.99 -7.29
N ARG A 191 -1.67 2.93 -7.92
CA ARG A 191 -1.52 3.27 -9.32
C ARG A 191 -0.47 4.35 -9.46
N VAL A 192 0.47 4.19 -10.39
CA VAL A 192 1.64 5.05 -10.51
C VAL A 192 1.86 5.48 -11.95
N HIS A 193 2.14 6.78 -12.15
CA HIS A 193 2.57 7.36 -13.42
C HIS A 193 4.00 7.91 -13.36
N ASP A 194 4.70 7.75 -12.22
CA ASP A 194 6.10 8.17 -12.10
C ASP A 194 6.99 7.37 -13.05
N PRO A 195 7.73 8.03 -13.98
CA PRO A 195 8.54 7.32 -14.98
C PRO A 195 9.66 6.46 -14.38
N GLY A 196 10.20 6.84 -13.21
CA GLY A 196 11.23 6.07 -12.50
C GLY A 196 10.67 4.75 -11.99
N VAL A 197 9.48 4.80 -11.37
CA VAL A 197 8.79 3.60 -10.86
C VAL A 197 8.29 2.72 -11.99
N VAL A 198 7.57 3.30 -12.97
CA VAL A 198 7.02 2.55 -14.12
C VAL A 198 8.14 1.88 -14.92
N GLY A 199 9.18 2.64 -15.29
CA GLY A 199 10.31 2.12 -16.05
C GLY A 199 11.13 1.08 -15.29
N GLY A 200 11.23 1.24 -13.97
CA GLY A 200 11.88 0.26 -13.09
C GLY A 200 11.10 -1.05 -12.97
N LEU A 201 9.78 -1.00 -12.78
CA LEU A 201 8.91 -2.19 -12.79
C LEU A 201 8.96 -2.91 -14.14
N ALA A 202 8.96 -2.16 -15.25
CA ALA A 202 9.10 -2.70 -16.59
C ALA A 202 10.48 -3.35 -16.83
N ALA A 203 11.55 -2.80 -16.23
CA ALA A 203 12.88 -3.41 -16.30
C ALA A 203 12.94 -4.73 -15.50
N ILE A 204 12.34 -4.77 -14.28
CA ILE A 204 12.21 -5.98 -13.48
C ILE A 204 11.42 -7.05 -14.26
N PHE A 205 10.26 -6.67 -14.81
CA PHE A 205 9.44 -7.59 -15.61
C PHE A 205 10.22 -8.18 -16.79
N ALA A 206 10.89 -7.34 -17.57
CA ALA A 206 11.64 -7.79 -18.74
C ALA A 206 12.75 -8.77 -18.38
N ALA A 207 13.48 -8.52 -17.27
CA ALA A 207 14.51 -9.43 -16.77
C ALA A 207 13.92 -10.76 -16.28
N ASP A 208 12.84 -10.73 -15.51
CA ASP A 208 12.21 -11.93 -14.98
C ASP A 208 11.50 -12.74 -16.08
N TRP A 209 10.92 -12.06 -17.08
CA TRP A 209 10.35 -12.70 -18.26
C TRP A 209 11.40 -13.45 -19.08
N ALA A 210 12.57 -12.83 -19.30
CA ALA A 210 13.68 -13.47 -19.99
C ALA A 210 14.22 -14.69 -19.20
N ARG A 211 14.38 -14.56 -17.88
CA ARG A 211 14.78 -15.67 -17.01
C ARG A 211 13.80 -16.86 -17.12
N ALA A 212 12.50 -16.58 -17.05
CA ALA A 212 11.46 -17.62 -17.17
C ALA A 212 11.46 -18.32 -18.53
N GLY A 213 11.92 -17.63 -19.59
CA GLY A 213 12.07 -18.20 -20.94
C GLY A 213 13.43 -18.81 -21.24
N GLY A 214 14.40 -18.74 -20.31
CA GLY A 214 15.79 -19.15 -20.59
C GLY A 214 16.49 -18.27 -21.63
N GLU A 215 16.06 -17.03 -21.77
CA GLU A 215 16.56 -16.06 -22.75
C GLU A 215 17.67 -15.19 -22.14
N PRO A 216 18.57 -14.62 -22.96
CA PRO A 216 19.52 -13.61 -22.49
C PRO A 216 18.80 -12.43 -21.82
N LEU A 217 19.39 -11.92 -20.75
CA LEU A 217 18.84 -10.75 -20.06
C LEU A 217 18.85 -9.53 -20.98
N PRO A 218 17.75 -8.77 -21.06
CA PRO A 218 17.72 -7.56 -21.87
C PRO A 218 18.60 -6.47 -21.24
N ASP A 219 19.22 -5.66 -22.08
CA ASP A 219 19.91 -4.44 -21.64
C ASP A 219 18.87 -3.33 -21.36
N ARG A 220 18.07 -3.56 -20.33
CA ARG A 220 17.07 -2.59 -19.86
C ARG A 220 17.41 -2.15 -18.45
N ARG A 221 17.73 -0.89 -18.29
CA ARG A 221 18.03 -0.24 -17.01
C ARG A 221 16.77 0.44 -16.48
N ALA A 222 16.63 0.47 -15.16
CA ALA A 222 15.65 1.35 -14.54
C ALA A 222 16.06 2.81 -14.76
N PRO A 223 15.12 3.70 -15.09
CA PRO A 223 15.39 5.14 -15.08
C PRO A 223 15.83 5.60 -13.68
N PRO A 224 16.61 6.68 -13.57
CA PRO A 224 16.89 7.25 -12.25
C PRO A 224 15.60 7.63 -11.54
N PRO A 225 15.58 7.59 -10.18
CA PRO A 225 14.43 8.05 -9.41
C PRO A 225 14.06 9.50 -9.79
N HIS A 226 12.77 9.76 -9.93
CA HIS A 226 12.24 11.07 -10.29
C HIS A 226 11.21 11.51 -9.25
N GLY A 227 11.49 12.59 -8.51
CA GLY A 227 10.59 13.04 -7.46
C GLY A 227 10.71 12.29 -6.13
N PRO A 228 9.64 12.32 -5.30
CA PRO A 228 9.67 11.82 -3.93
C PRO A 228 9.40 10.30 -3.82
N ILE A 229 9.18 9.61 -4.93
CA ILE A 229 8.87 8.17 -4.94
C ILE A 229 10.05 7.41 -5.54
N THR A 230 10.56 6.43 -4.82
CA THR A 230 11.69 5.61 -5.30
C THR A 230 11.32 4.13 -5.30
N LEU A 231 11.41 3.48 -6.45
CA LEU A 231 11.22 2.03 -6.57
C LEU A 231 12.33 1.30 -5.80
N VAL A 232 11.94 0.29 -5.05
CA VAL A 232 12.82 -0.67 -4.40
C VAL A 232 12.31 -2.09 -4.62
N ALA A 233 13.21 -3.07 -4.63
CA ALA A 233 12.81 -4.45 -4.88
C ALA A 233 13.80 -5.45 -4.27
N SER A 234 13.45 -6.73 -4.28
CA SER A 234 14.25 -7.88 -3.86
C SER A 234 14.10 -9.05 -4.85
N PRO A 235 14.97 -10.04 -4.83
CA PRO A 235 16.22 -10.13 -4.07
C PRO A 235 17.36 -9.32 -4.73
N PRO A 236 18.42 -8.94 -3.98
CA PRO A 236 19.46 -8.04 -4.48
C PRO A 236 20.19 -8.57 -5.71
N ASP A 237 20.48 -9.89 -5.75
CA ASP A 237 21.27 -10.50 -6.83
C ASP A 237 20.53 -10.60 -8.18
N LEU A 238 19.22 -10.36 -8.20
CA LEU A 238 18.38 -10.44 -9.39
C LEU A 238 17.84 -9.08 -9.84
N LEU A 239 18.29 -7.99 -9.26
CA LEU A 239 17.82 -6.64 -9.61
C LEU A 239 18.45 -6.17 -10.93
N PRO A 240 17.66 -5.57 -11.83
CA PRO A 240 18.23 -4.88 -12.99
C PRO A 240 18.99 -3.62 -12.56
N PRO A 241 19.96 -3.15 -13.36
CA PRO A 241 20.70 -1.93 -13.05
C PRO A 241 19.77 -0.73 -12.84
N GLY A 242 20.01 0.02 -11.75
CA GLY A 242 19.23 1.20 -11.39
C GLY A 242 18.11 0.93 -10.37
N VAL A 243 17.76 -0.32 -10.08
CA VAL A 243 16.82 -0.66 -9.00
C VAL A 243 17.58 -0.89 -7.70
N ALA A 244 17.13 -0.24 -6.62
CA ALA A 244 17.73 -0.40 -5.31
C ALA A 244 17.13 -1.58 -4.54
N TRP A 245 17.96 -2.24 -3.71
CA TRP A 245 17.48 -3.25 -2.76
C TRP A 245 16.61 -2.61 -1.68
N ASP A 246 15.46 -3.22 -1.37
CA ASP A 246 14.45 -2.68 -0.45
C ASP A 246 14.90 -2.69 1.02
N LEU A 247 15.50 -3.78 1.52
CA LEU A 247 15.83 -3.95 2.94
C LEU A 247 16.67 -2.79 3.51
N PRO A 248 17.82 -2.38 2.94
CA PRO A 248 18.60 -1.27 3.47
C PRO A 248 17.84 0.07 3.50
N ARG A 249 16.90 0.25 2.55
CA ARG A 249 16.09 1.47 2.49
C ARG A 249 15.03 1.49 3.59
N ILE A 250 14.42 0.36 3.90
CA ILE A 250 13.49 0.23 5.02
C ILE A 250 14.23 0.44 6.35
N VAL A 251 15.39 -0.17 6.53
CA VAL A 251 16.24 0.05 7.72
C VAL A 251 16.59 1.53 7.88
N GLN A 252 16.96 2.21 6.80
CA GLN A 252 17.25 3.64 6.82
C GLN A 252 16.04 4.49 7.28
N LEU A 253 14.82 4.14 6.85
CA LEU A 253 13.59 4.80 7.31
C LEU A 253 13.41 4.61 8.82
N LEU A 254 13.55 3.38 9.31
CA LEU A 254 13.38 3.04 10.73
C LEU A 254 14.41 3.73 11.62
N ASP A 255 15.67 3.73 11.20
CA ASP A 255 16.75 4.39 11.96
C ASP A 255 16.60 5.92 11.96
N GLY A 256 16.01 6.49 10.92
CA GLY A 256 15.71 7.91 10.80
C GLY A 256 14.47 8.38 11.57
N ALA A 257 13.73 7.49 12.23
CA ALA A 257 12.53 7.84 12.98
C ALA A 257 12.84 8.66 14.24
N THR A 258 12.02 9.69 14.48
CA THR A 258 12.18 10.62 15.62
C THR A 258 10.98 10.61 16.59
N THR A 259 9.78 10.32 16.13
CA THR A 259 8.55 10.37 16.94
C THR A 259 7.73 9.10 16.86
N THR A 260 7.43 8.60 15.65
CA THR A 260 6.53 7.49 15.46
C THR A 260 6.96 6.57 14.32
N ILE A 261 6.73 5.27 14.53
CA ILE A 261 6.78 4.24 13.48
C ILE A 261 5.45 3.49 13.53
N THR A 262 4.76 3.36 12.39
CA THR A 262 3.61 2.48 12.23
C THR A 262 3.88 1.49 11.11
N VAL A 263 3.64 0.19 11.37
CA VAL A 263 3.87 -0.90 10.42
C VAL A 263 2.62 -1.76 10.37
N GLU A 264 2.12 -2.02 9.17
CA GLU A 264 1.05 -2.98 8.92
C GLU A 264 1.57 -4.12 8.04
N LEU A 265 1.36 -5.38 8.46
CA LEU A 265 1.82 -6.57 7.75
C LEU A 265 0.86 -7.74 7.96
N LEU A 266 0.85 -8.68 7.02
CA LEU A 266 0.22 -9.99 7.25
C LEU A 266 0.97 -10.74 8.35
N THR A 267 2.28 -10.90 8.22
CA THR A 267 3.16 -11.62 9.15
C THR A 267 4.49 -10.90 9.32
N TYR A 268 5.10 -11.14 10.50
CA TYR A 268 6.43 -10.65 10.87
C TYR A 268 7.17 -11.73 11.64
N ARG A 269 8.43 -11.99 11.29
CA ARG A 269 9.30 -12.90 12.02
C ARG A 269 10.74 -12.37 12.10
N ALA A 270 11.29 -12.38 13.31
CA ALA A 270 12.70 -12.05 13.59
C ALA A 270 13.62 -13.27 13.62
N ASP A 271 13.16 -14.41 13.13
CA ASP A 271 13.97 -15.62 12.98
C ASP A 271 13.82 -16.21 11.58
N ALA A 272 14.83 -16.93 11.13
CA ALA A 272 14.80 -17.68 9.90
C ALA A 272 15.43 -19.04 10.14
N ASP A 273 14.67 -20.13 9.88
CA ASP A 273 15.14 -21.51 10.01
C ASP A 273 15.78 -21.81 11.37
N GLY A 274 15.27 -21.19 12.46
CA GLY A 274 15.79 -21.34 13.82
C GLY A 274 17.02 -20.49 14.12
N SER A 275 17.46 -19.63 13.19
CA SER A 275 18.55 -18.67 13.41
C SER A 275 17.97 -17.24 13.54
N PRO A 276 18.52 -16.41 14.42
CA PRO A 276 18.10 -15.00 14.51
C PRO A 276 18.30 -14.27 13.18
N TRP A 277 17.32 -13.49 12.82
CA TRP A 277 17.37 -12.53 11.72
C TRP A 277 16.74 -11.23 12.19
N ASP A 278 17.55 -10.32 12.67
CA ASP A 278 17.13 -9.13 13.38
C ASP A 278 17.27 -7.84 12.55
N GLU A 279 17.51 -7.96 11.26
CA GLU A 279 17.73 -6.83 10.35
C GLU A 279 16.61 -5.77 10.40
N LEU A 280 15.37 -6.16 10.66
CA LEU A 280 14.25 -5.25 10.84
C LEU A 280 13.84 -5.09 12.32
N GLU A 281 14.12 -6.07 13.19
CA GLU A 281 13.83 -5.96 14.62
C GLU A 281 14.82 -5.00 15.32
N ALA A 282 16.11 -5.12 15.03
CA ALA A 282 17.11 -4.26 15.66
C ALA A 282 16.85 -2.76 15.45
N PRO A 283 16.51 -2.25 14.25
CA PRO A 283 16.15 -0.83 14.10
C PRO A 283 14.84 -0.45 14.83
N LEU A 284 13.85 -1.32 14.95
CA LEU A 284 12.65 -1.08 15.77
C LEU A 284 13.03 -0.92 17.26
N LEU A 285 13.89 -1.81 17.76
CA LEU A 285 14.39 -1.74 19.14
C LEU A 285 15.19 -0.47 19.39
N ARG A 286 16.09 -0.10 18.46
CA ARG A 286 16.86 1.17 18.56
C ARG A 286 15.92 2.39 18.56
N ALA A 287 14.88 2.39 17.73
CA ALA A 287 13.88 3.45 17.69
C ALA A 287 13.13 3.55 19.03
N ALA A 288 12.63 2.43 19.56
CA ALA A 288 11.96 2.37 20.87
C ALA A 288 12.86 2.85 22.01
N GLN A 289 14.14 2.49 22.01
CA GLN A 289 15.14 2.99 22.98
C GLN A 289 15.35 4.51 22.90
N ARG A 290 15.18 5.12 21.71
CA ARG A 290 15.21 6.59 21.55
C ARG A 290 13.91 7.27 21.99
N GLY A 291 12.88 6.52 22.41
CA GLY A 291 11.57 7.03 22.82
C GLY A 291 10.56 7.13 21.67
N VAL A 292 10.89 6.64 20.47
CA VAL A 292 9.99 6.60 19.33
C VAL A 292 8.85 5.62 19.63
N GLN A 293 7.60 6.04 19.36
CA GLN A 293 6.41 5.19 19.53
C GLN A 293 6.26 4.24 18.34
N VAL A 294 6.50 2.97 18.57
CA VAL A 294 6.40 1.91 17.55
C VAL A 294 5.04 1.21 17.67
N ARG A 295 4.29 1.16 16.59
CA ARG A 295 3.00 0.46 16.48
C ARG A 295 3.06 -0.57 15.37
N LEU A 296 2.86 -1.84 15.73
CA LEU A 296 2.79 -2.95 14.77
C LEU A 296 1.35 -3.46 14.71
N LEU A 297 0.78 -3.49 13.52
CA LEU A 297 -0.51 -4.08 13.21
C LEU A 297 -0.30 -5.32 12.34
N LEU A 298 -0.68 -6.48 12.87
CA LEU A 298 -0.46 -7.76 12.20
C LEU A 298 -1.77 -8.53 12.09
N ALA A 299 -1.89 -9.33 11.05
CA ALA A 299 -3.03 -10.22 10.94
C ALA A 299 -3.01 -11.31 12.02
N ASP A 300 -4.17 -11.85 12.36
CA ASP A 300 -4.32 -12.91 13.36
C ASP A 300 -3.68 -14.25 12.94
N TRP A 301 -3.28 -14.40 11.68
CA TRP A 301 -2.39 -15.48 11.24
C TRP A 301 -1.06 -15.48 12.00
N SER A 302 -0.68 -14.35 12.58
CA SER A 302 0.48 -14.22 13.46
C SER A 302 0.30 -14.89 14.84
N LYS A 303 -0.90 -15.40 15.17
CA LYS A 303 -1.15 -16.24 16.35
C LYS A 303 -0.51 -17.63 16.26
N ARG A 304 0.09 -17.98 15.11
CA ARG A 304 0.82 -19.25 14.96
C ARG A 304 2.02 -19.33 15.93
N PRO A 305 2.30 -20.49 16.56
CA PRO A 305 3.26 -20.60 17.68
C PRO A 305 4.65 -20.02 17.41
N ARG A 306 5.19 -20.22 16.19
CA ARG A 306 6.52 -19.69 15.82
C ARG A 306 6.58 -18.17 15.69
N ILE A 307 5.44 -17.50 15.46
CA ILE A 307 5.35 -16.06 15.26
C ILE A 307 4.98 -15.39 16.58
N ILE A 308 3.91 -15.87 17.23
CA ILE A 308 3.32 -15.22 18.39
C ILE A 308 4.31 -15.07 19.55
N ALA A 309 5.17 -16.07 19.77
CA ALA A 309 6.15 -16.03 20.86
C ALA A 309 7.16 -14.88 20.70
N GLY A 310 7.58 -14.58 19.47
CA GLY A 310 8.43 -13.44 19.15
C GLY A 310 7.71 -12.10 19.38
N LEU A 311 6.46 -12.01 18.93
CA LEU A 311 5.64 -10.81 19.11
C LEU A 311 5.34 -10.54 20.60
N GLN A 312 5.10 -11.56 21.40
CA GLN A 312 4.90 -11.42 22.84
C GLN A 312 6.15 -10.91 23.56
N LYS A 313 7.35 -11.32 23.12
CA LYS A 313 8.61 -10.77 23.63
C LYS A 313 8.76 -9.29 23.25
N LEU A 314 8.49 -8.97 21.99
CA LEU A 314 8.59 -7.61 21.48
C LEU A 314 7.57 -6.67 22.15
N ALA A 315 6.37 -7.13 22.44
CA ALA A 315 5.34 -6.35 23.13
C ALA A 315 5.67 -5.99 24.59
N ARG A 316 6.69 -6.64 25.19
CA ARG A 316 7.20 -6.26 26.53
C ARG A 316 8.17 -5.08 26.50
N ILE A 317 8.62 -4.69 25.32
CA ILE A 317 9.59 -3.60 25.16
C ILE A 317 8.85 -2.25 25.31
N PRO A 318 9.31 -1.34 26.17
CA PRO A 318 8.72 0.00 26.27
C PRO A 318 8.67 0.70 24.90
N ASN A 319 7.62 1.48 24.68
CA ASN A 319 7.35 2.22 23.44
C ASN A 319 7.01 1.34 22.22
N ILE A 320 6.84 0.03 22.38
CA ILE A 320 6.34 -0.86 21.33
C ILE A 320 4.93 -1.33 21.68
N THR A 321 3.99 -1.11 20.79
CA THR A 321 2.60 -1.55 20.92
C THR A 321 2.24 -2.42 19.71
N ILE A 322 1.69 -3.59 19.96
CA ILE A 322 1.31 -4.55 18.92
C ILE A 322 -0.18 -4.83 19.02
N ARG A 323 -0.88 -4.77 17.89
CA ARG A 323 -2.27 -5.23 17.76
C ARG A 323 -2.35 -6.36 16.72
N LEU A 324 -3.25 -7.30 16.96
CA LEU A 324 -3.64 -8.32 15.99
C LEU A 324 -5.01 -7.98 15.44
N SER A 325 -5.15 -7.98 14.11
CA SER A 325 -6.43 -7.81 13.42
C SER A 325 -7.09 -9.15 13.16
N THR A 326 -8.39 -9.23 13.42
CA THR A 326 -9.23 -10.38 13.09
C THR A 326 -10.43 -9.87 12.32
N ILE A 327 -10.41 -10.03 11.01
CA ILE A 327 -11.53 -9.66 10.13
C ILE A 327 -12.67 -10.64 10.38
N PRO A 328 -13.92 -10.18 10.64
CA PRO A 328 -15.03 -11.07 10.92
C PRO A 328 -15.34 -12.01 9.75
N PRO A 329 -15.85 -13.22 10.01
CA PRO A 329 -16.29 -14.14 8.96
C PRO A 329 -17.31 -13.48 8.01
N TRP A 330 -17.28 -13.87 6.76
CA TRP A 330 -18.30 -13.50 5.79
C TRP A 330 -19.61 -14.24 6.08
N SER A 331 -20.77 -13.60 5.82
CA SER A 331 -22.10 -14.20 6.04
C SER A 331 -22.33 -15.48 5.21
N GLY A 332 -21.67 -15.59 4.05
CA GLY A 332 -21.69 -16.78 3.19
C GLY A 332 -20.82 -17.94 3.67
N GLY A 333 -20.10 -17.79 4.80
CA GLY A 333 -19.34 -18.88 5.42
C GLY A 333 -17.82 -18.69 5.36
N PHE A 334 -17.10 -19.75 5.68
CA PHE A 334 -15.65 -19.76 5.73
C PHE A 334 -15.03 -19.77 4.32
N ILE A 335 -14.08 -18.88 4.08
CA ILE A 335 -13.30 -18.80 2.85
C ILE A 335 -11.83 -19.06 3.21
N PRO A 336 -11.21 -20.12 2.66
CA PRO A 336 -9.79 -20.39 2.88
C PRO A 336 -8.91 -19.23 2.40
N PHE A 337 -7.88 -18.87 3.19
CA PHE A 337 -6.90 -17.81 2.88
C PHE A 337 -7.50 -16.40 2.67
N ALA A 338 -8.68 -16.12 3.24
CA ALA A 338 -9.37 -14.84 3.14
C ALA A 338 -9.70 -14.26 4.52
N ARG A 339 -10.38 -13.11 4.53
CA ARG A 339 -10.81 -12.36 5.72
C ARG A 339 -9.62 -11.98 6.58
N VAL A 340 -8.62 -11.37 5.95
CA VAL A 340 -7.34 -11.04 6.59
C VAL A 340 -6.87 -9.64 6.21
N SER A 341 -6.17 -8.96 7.11
CA SER A 341 -5.39 -7.77 6.80
C SER A 341 -4.12 -8.21 6.07
N HIS A 342 -3.98 -7.79 4.82
CA HIS A 342 -2.92 -8.25 3.94
C HIS A 342 -2.04 -7.12 3.39
N ALA A 343 -2.31 -5.86 3.72
CA ALA A 343 -1.47 -4.72 3.39
C ALA A 343 -0.04 -4.88 3.96
N LYS A 344 0.95 -4.26 3.30
CA LYS A 344 2.33 -4.18 3.76
C LYS A 344 2.79 -2.74 3.60
N ALA A 345 2.73 -1.99 4.71
CA ALA A 345 3.02 -0.58 4.74
C ALA A 345 3.80 -0.17 5.99
N LEU A 346 4.63 0.84 5.84
CA LEU A 346 5.38 1.50 6.91
C LEU A 346 5.17 3.01 6.80
N VAL A 347 4.92 3.68 7.92
CA VAL A 347 4.96 5.15 8.00
C VAL A 347 5.87 5.58 9.13
N VAL A 348 6.73 6.54 8.86
CA VAL A 348 7.68 7.13 9.81
C VAL A 348 7.38 8.60 9.98
N ASP A 349 7.13 9.00 11.24
CA ASP A 349 6.88 10.39 11.67
C ASP A 349 5.72 11.08 10.92
N GLY A 350 4.83 10.31 10.26
CA GLY A 350 3.76 10.81 9.40
C GLY A 350 4.25 11.57 8.15
N LYS A 351 5.52 11.42 7.76
CA LYS A 351 6.16 12.20 6.69
C LYS A 351 6.75 11.36 5.58
N ARG A 352 7.20 10.16 5.91
CA ARG A 352 7.84 9.22 4.97
C ARG A 352 7.22 7.85 5.13
N GLY A 353 7.31 7.03 4.10
CA GLY A 353 6.75 5.69 4.17
C GLY A 353 7.41 4.68 3.24
N TRP A 354 6.93 3.46 3.36
CA TRP A 354 7.15 2.39 2.41
C TRP A 354 5.83 1.68 2.18
N LEU A 355 5.55 1.34 0.92
CA LEU A 355 4.46 0.48 0.49
C LEU A 355 5.05 -0.61 -0.39
N GLY A 356 4.71 -1.88 -0.14
CA GLY A 356 5.30 -2.95 -0.90
C GLY A 356 4.57 -4.29 -0.79
N THR A 357 5.22 -5.33 -1.32
CA THR A 357 4.67 -6.68 -1.36
C THR A 357 5.28 -7.62 -0.29
N SER A 358 6.39 -7.22 0.35
CA SER A 358 7.15 -8.07 1.28
C SER A 358 6.49 -8.17 2.66
N ASN A 359 6.22 -9.38 3.14
CA ASN A 359 6.11 -9.60 4.58
C ASN A 359 7.48 -9.45 5.23
N TRP A 360 7.53 -9.09 6.52
CA TRP A 360 8.81 -8.89 7.20
C TRP A 360 9.37 -10.20 7.75
N GLU A 361 9.82 -11.01 6.82
CA GLU A 361 10.52 -12.28 7.05
C GLU A 361 11.72 -12.34 6.08
N LYS A 362 12.83 -12.93 6.48
CA LYS A 362 14.12 -12.95 5.77
C LYS A 362 13.99 -13.31 4.28
N GLU A 363 13.25 -14.36 3.98
CA GLU A 363 13.12 -14.90 2.63
C GLU A 363 12.54 -13.90 1.63
N TYR A 364 11.64 -13.00 2.08
CA TYR A 364 11.02 -12.00 1.22
C TYR A 364 12.03 -10.96 0.74
N PHE A 365 13.06 -10.65 1.52
CA PHE A 365 14.06 -9.64 1.19
C PHE A 365 15.29 -10.22 0.50
N THR A 366 15.62 -11.49 0.76
CA THR A 366 16.91 -12.06 0.35
C THR A 366 16.81 -13.03 -0.82
N ARG A 367 15.63 -13.61 -1.08
CA ARG A 367 15.47 -14.71 -2.05
C ARG A 367 14.26 -14.56 -2.97
N SER A 368 13.16 -13.94 -2.47
CA SER A 368 11.91 -13.82 -3.22
C SER A 368 11.83 -12.52 -4.00
N ARG A 369 11.19 -12.56 -5.17
CA ARG A 369 10.90 -11.35 -5.94
C ARG A 369 9.78 -10.59 -5.25
N ASN A 370 10.10 -9.42 -4.74
CA ASN A 370 9.16 -8.44 -4.24
C ASN A 370 9.46 -7.07 -4.84
N VAL A 371 8.46 -6.19 -4.80
CA VAL A 371 8.55 -4.79 -5.22
C VAL A 371 7.90 -3.89 -4.19
N GLY A 372 8.32 -2.65 -4.14
CA GLY A 372 7.74 -1.62 -3.30
C GLY A 372 8.33 -0.26 -3.63
N VAL A 373 7.88 0.76 -2.94
CA VAL A 373 8.40 2.11 -3.06
C VAL A 373 8.75 2.70 -1.71
N ILE A 374 9.81 3.48 -1.69
CA ILE A 374 10.08 4.44 -0.61
C ILE A 374 9.37 5.74 -0.98
N ILE A 375 8.65 6.30 -0.04
CA ILE A 375 7.82 7.49 -0.17
C ILE A 375 8.42 8.59 0.71
N ASP A 376 8.90 9.66 0.08
CA ASP A 376 9.42 10.86 0.75
C ASP A 376 8.48 12.05 0.47
N ASP A 377 7.19 11.81 0.64
CA ASP A 377 6.09 12.75 0.44
C ASP A 377 5.16 12.74 1.66
N PRO A 378 5.06 13.86 2.39
CA PRO A 378 4.22 13.93 3.60
C PRO A 378 2.71 13.75 3.31
N ALA A 379 2.21 14.13 2.14
CA ALA A 379 0.79 13.99 1.81
C ALA A 379 0.42 12.52 1.60
N ILE A 380 1.24 11.78 0.85
CA ILE A 380 1.06 10.33 0.64
C ILE A 380 1.28 9.59 1.95
N ALA A 381 2.30 9.96 2.73
CA ALA A 381 2.56 9.35 4.04
C ALA A 381 1.39 9.55 5.02
N ALA A 382 0.72 10.71 4.97
CA ALA A 382 -0.49 10.98 5.76
C ALA A 382 -1.67 10.10 5.33
N GLN A 383 -1.85 9.84 4.04
CA GLN A 383 -2.88 8.91 3.55
C GLN A 383 -2.60 7.47 4.02
N LEU A 384 -1.33 7.01 3.94
CA LEU A 384 -0.92 5.72 4.50
C LEU A 384 -1.16 5.63 6.01
N ALA A 385 -0.90 6.70 6.75
CA ALA A 385 -1.17 6.75 8.19
C ALA A 385 -2.68 6.68 8.48
N THR A 386 -3.52 7.33 7.66
CA THR A 386 -4.98 7.26 7.77
C THR A 386 -5.47 5.84 7.54
N PHE A 387 -4.99 5.17 6.48
CA PHE A 387 -5.31 3.77 6.20
C PHE A 387 -4.94 2.86 7.38
N PHE A 388 -3.73 2.96 7.90
CA PHE A 388 -3.29 2.22 9.09
C PHE A 388 -4.20 2.48 10.30
N LEU A 389 -4.51 3.75 10.58
CA LEU A 389 -5.29 4.14 11.76
C LEU A 389 -6.72 3.65 11.69
N SER A 390 -7.31 3.54 10.52
CA SER A 390 -8.66 3.03 10.32
C SER A 390 -8.80 1.59 10.85
N LEU A 391 -7.91 0.69 10.44
CA LEU A 391 -7.90 -0.67 10.97
C LEU A 391 -7.42 -0.70 12.43
N TRP A 392 -6.38 0.07 12.79
CA TRP A 392 -5.85 0.11 14.15
C TRP A 392 -6.91 0.50 15.20
N GLN A 393 -7.81 1.41 14.87
CA GLN A 393 -8.87 1.90 15.76
C GLN A 393 -10.18 1.14 15.60
N SER A 394 -10.28 0.25 14.62
CA SER A 394 -11.49 -0.52 14.36
C SER A 394 -11.80 -1.52 15.49
N PRO A 395 -13.06 -2.00 15.58
CA PRO A 395 -13.41 -3.08 16.51
C PRO A 395 -12.76 -4.43 16.16
N TYR A 396 -12.08 -4.52 15.03
CA TYR A 396 -11.45 -5.74 14.53
C TYR A 396 -10.02 -5.95 15.04
N THR A 397 -9.51 -5.08 15.91
CA THR A 397 -8.15 -5.19 16.44
C THR A 397 -8.12 -5.30 17.96
N ALA A 398 -7.20 -6.13 18.46
CA ALA A 398 -6.96 -6.27 19.89
C ALA A 398 -5.46 -6.14 20.20
N LEU A 399 -5.12 -5.55 21.36
CA LEU A 399 -3.75 -5.56 21.86
C LEU A 399 -3.30 -6.99 22.08
N ILE A 400 -2.04 -7.27 21.74
CA ILE A 400 -1.42 -8.51 22.12
C ILE A 400 -1.21 -8.53 23.63
N ASP A 401 -1.63 -9.62 24.29
CA ASP A 401 -1.32 -9.89 25.68
C ASP A 401 -0.03 -10.74 25.73
N PRO A 402 1.07 -10.22 26.31
CA PRO A 402 2.33 -10.96 26.37
C PRO A 402 2.27 -12.29 27.14
N ASP A 403 1.27 -12.47 28.00
CA ASP A 403 1.12 -13.63 28.89
C ASP A 403 0.01 -14.60 28.45
N ALA A 404 -0.81 -14.20 27.46
CA ALA A 404 -1.91 -15.04 26.99
C ALA A 404 -1.44 -16.23 26.12
N THR A 405 -2.23 -17.28 26.15
CA THR A 405 -2.12 -18.37 25.16
C THR A 405 -3.01 -18.07 23.97
N TYR A 406 -2.44 -18.12 22.77
CA TYR A 406 -3.15 -17.84 21.52
C TYR A 406 -3.45 -19.10 20.75
N THR A 407 -4.68 -19.22 20.28
CA THR A 407 -5.08 -20.27 19.33
C THR A 407 -4.96 -19.71 17.91
N PRO A 408 -4.20 -20.38 17.03
CA PRO A 408 -4.14 -20.01 15.62
C PRO A 408 -5.53 -20.03 14.98
N PRO A 409 -5.87 -19.07 14.10
CA PRO A 409 -7.12 -19.14 13.36
C PRO A 409 -7.10 -20.29 12.35
N ARG A 410 -8.28 -20.72 11.93
CA ARG A 410 -8.40 -21.58 10.75
C ARG A 410 -8.02 -20.77 9.52
N ILE A 411 -7.10 -21.30 8.70
CA ILE A 411 -6.63 -20.65 7.46
C ILE A 411 -7.06 -21.44 6.22
N GLU A 412 -7.10 -22.78 6.34
CA GLU A 412 -7.47 -23.75 5.30
C GLU A 412 -8.74 -24.51 5.63
#